data_0d5c375e5b74fd108f2c7a3bd4d711ca
#
_entry.id   0d5c375e5b74fd108f2c7a3bd4d711ca
#
_cell.length_a   1.000
_cell.length_b   1.000
_cell.length_c   1.000
_cell.angle_alpha   90.00
_cell.angle_beta   90.00
_cell.angle_gamma   90.00
#
_symmetry.space_group_name_H-M   'P 1'
#
loop_
_entity.id
_entity.type
_entity.pdbx_description
1 polymer ?
#
loop_
_entity_poly.entity_id
_entity_poly.type
_entity_poly.pdbx_seq_one_letter_code
_entity_poly.pdbx_strand_id
1 'polypeptide(L)'
;MLVNEFEIRKQMCEIGQRVYNRGMVAANDGNFSVRISPNEILCTPTGVSKGFMTPNMICKVDMEGNVLKTDGIHKPSSEIKMHLRVYTVSYTHLRAHETL
;
A
#
# COMPACT_ATOMS: atom_id res chain seq x y z
N MET A 1 -5.98 -19.52 2.93
CA MET A 1 -5.08 -19.19 1.81
C MET A 1 -3.95 -18.31 2.28
N LEU A 2 -2.74 -18.69 1.97
CA LEU A 2 -1.58 -17.90 2.37
C LEU A 2 -1.37 -16.76 1.38
N VAL A 3 -1.12 -15.57 1.93
CA VAL A 3 -0.79 -14.40 1.13
C VAL A 3 0.72 -14.35 0.95
N ASN A 4 1.18 -14.29 -0.30
CA ASN A 4 2.59 -14.11 -0.57
C ASN A 4 2.90 -12.61 -0.56
N GLU A 5 3.40 -12.14 0.56
CA GLU A 5 3.67 -10.73 0.76
C GLU A 5 4.66 -10.17 -0.27
N PHE A 6 5.72 -10.90 -0.57
CA PHE A 6 6.72 -10.43 -1.53
C PHE A 6 6.09 -10.26 -2.91
N GLU A 7 5.24 -11.18 -3.32
CA GLU A 7 4.58 -11.11 -4.61
C GLU A 7 3.66 -9.90 -4.69
N ILE A 8 2.96 -9.60 -3.61
CA ILE A 8 2.10 -8.42 -3.56
C ILE A 8 2.92 -7.14 -3.64
N ARG A 9 4.03 -7.08 -2.92
CA ARG A 9 4.94 -5.93 -2.99
C ARG A 9 5.43 -5.70 -4.41
N LYS A 10 5.77 -6.78 -5.09
CA LYS A 10 6.25 -6.74 -6.47
C LYS A 10 5.15 -6.23 -7.41
N GLN A 11 3.92 -6.71 -7.23
CA GLN A 11 2.78 -6.26 -8.02
C GLN A 11 2.49 -4.78 -7.78
N MET A 12 2.62 -4.31 -6.56
CA MET A 12 2.45 -2.90 -6.26
C MET A 12 3.45 -2.04 -7.02
N CYS A 13 4.70 -2.49 -7.11
CA CYS A 13 5.71 -1.78 -7.87
C CYS A 13 5.38 -1.76 -9.37
N GLU A 14 4.86 -2.85 -9.89
CA GLU A 14 4.46 -2.93 -11.29
C GLU A 14 3.29 -1.99 -11.58
N ILE A 15 2.32 -1.94 -10.70
CA ILE A 15 1.19 -1.04 -10.84
C ILE A 15 1.66 0.41 -10.81
N GLY A 16 2.53 0.74 -9.87
CA GLY A 16 3.09 2.08 -9.76
C GLY A 16 3.81 2.50 -11.03
N GLN A 17 4.57 1.59 -11.62
CA GLN A 17 5.29 1.87 -12.85
C GLN A 17 4.34 2.11 -14.02
N ARG A 18 3.29 1.32 -14.13
CA ARG A 18 2.29 1.50 -15.19
C ARG A 18 1.57 2.83 -15.09
N VAL A 19 1.16 3.19 -13.90
CA VAL A 19 0.45 4.46 -13.68
C VAL A 19 1.38 5.64 -13.97
N TYR A 20 2.63 5.56 -13.53
CA TYR A 20 3.63 6.58 -13.80
C TYR A 20 3.89 6.74 -15.29
N ASN A 21 4.08 5.62 -15.99
CA ASN A 21 4.39 5.63 -17.41
C ASN A 21 3.25 6.20 -18.25
N ARG A 22 2.03 6.12 -17.76
CA ARG A 22 0.87 6.70 -18.45
C ARG A 22 0.66 8.16 -18.10
N GLY A 23 1.49 8.73 -17.25
CA GLY A 23 1.36 10.12 -16.83
C GLY A 23 0.13 10.37 -15.98
N MET A 24 -0.43 9.34 -15.36
CA MET A 24 -1.66 9.46 -14.57
C MET A 24 -1.41 9.99 -13.17
N VAL A 25 -0.16 9.98 -12.72
CA VAL A 25 0.22 10.55 -11.42
C VAL A 25 1.41 11.45 -11.61
N ALA A 26 1.46 12.53 -10.84
CA ALA A 26 2.65 13.35 -10.74
C ALA A 26 3.67 12.61 -9.88
N ALA A 27 4.92 13.05 -9.93
CA ALA A 27 5.95 12.47 -9.08
C ALA A 27 5.50 12.52 -7.62
N ASN A 28 5.64 11.44 -6.93
CA ASN A 28 5.30 11.27 -5.51
C ASN A 28 3.80 11.31 -5.18
N ASP A 29 2.95 11.43 -6.20
CA ASP A 29 1.51 11.36 -5.99
C ASP A 29 1.00 9.94 -6.25
N GLY A 30 -0.28 9.71 -5.98
CA GLY A 30 -0.91 8.44 -6.30
C GLY A 30 -0.60 7.34 -5.29
N ASN A 31 -0.53 7.69 -4.01
CA ASN A 31 -0.31 6.68 -2.98
C ASN A 31 -1.42 5.64 -2.97
N PHE A 32 -1.04 4.39 -2.82
CA PHE A 32 -2.00 3.31 -2.73
C PHE A 32 -1.53 2.25 -1.74
N SER A 33 -2.43 1.37 -1.37
CA SER A 33 -2.17 0.36 -0.35
C SER A 33 -2.94 -0.91 -0.64
N VAL A 34 -2.52 -1.99 0.00
CA VAL A 34 -3.18 -3.30 -0.12
C VAL A 34 -3.26 -3.92 1.27
N ARG A 35 -4.45 -4.34 1.65
CA ARG A 35 -4.63 -5.04 2.92
C ARG A 35 -4.34 -6.53 2.69
N ILE A 36 -3.36 -7.05 3.40
CA ILE A 36 -2.93 -8.45 3.22
C ILE A 36 -3.42 -9.37 4.32
N SER A 37 -3.86 -8.80 5.43
CA SER A 37 -4.44 -9.57 6.55
C SER A 37 -5.29 -8.61 7.37
N PRO A 38 -6.07 -9.12 8.35
CA PRO A 38 -6.91 -8.25 9.16
C PRO A 38 -6.19 -7.07 9.81
N ASN A 39 -4.91 -7.21 10.08
CA ASN A 39 -4.16 -6.15 10.76
C ASN A 39 -2.83 -5.82 10.07
N GLU A 40 -2.73 -6.09 8.77
CA GLU A 40 -1.51 -5.79 8.03
C GLU A 40 -1.83 -5.15 6.70
N ILE A 41 -1.30 -3.98 6.47
CA ILE A 41 -1.49 -3.23 5.23
C ILE A 41 -0.13 -2.89 4.65
N LEU A 42 0.05 -3.18 3.37
CA LEU A 42 1.21 -2.72 2.62
C LEU A 42 0.86 -1.40 1.97
N CYS A 43 1.76 -0.44 2.05
CA CYS A 43 1.49 0.90 1.50
C CYS A 43 2.74 1.47 0.83
N THR A 44 2.50 2.37 -0.11
CA THR A 44 3.58 3.03 -0.83
C THR A 44 4.33 3.99 0.08
N PRO A 45 5.65 4.13 -0.12
CA PRO A 45 6.44 5.04 0.68
C PRO A 45 6.21 6.49 0.26
N THR A 46 6.45 7.41 1.18
CA THR A 46 6.46 8.83 0.86
C THR A 46 7.78 9.21 0.19
N GLY A 47 7.74 10.22 -0.64
CA GLY A 47 8.96 10.78 -1.21
C GLY A 47 9.62 9.99 -2.34
N VAL A 48 8.94 8.96 -2.85
CA VAL A 48 9.48 8.14 -3.94
C VAL A 48 8.51 8.15 -5.11
N SER A 49 9.03 8.38 -6.31
CA SER A 49 8.22 8.29 -7.51
C SER A 49 7.70 6.86 -7.69
N LYS A 50 6.43 6.74 -8.04
CA LYS A 50 5.79 5.43 -8.20
C LYS A 50 6.40 4.61 -9.32
N GLY A 51 7.10 5.24 -10.26
CA GLY A 51 7.79 4.54 -11.33
C GLY A 51 9.12 3.91 -10.92
N PHE A 52 9.61 4.24 -9.73
CA PHE A 52 10.95 3.81 -9.30
C PHE A 52 10.95 3.07 -7.98
N MET A 53 9.79 2.58 -7.53
CA MET A 53 9.73 1.81 -6.29
C MET A 53 10.29 0.41 -6.48
N THR A 54 10.93 -0.08 -5.42
CA THR A 54 11.33 -1.49 -5.33
C THR A 54 10.53 -2.15 -4.20
N PRO A 55 10.39 -3.47 -4.20
CA PRO A 55 9.59 -4.15 -3.17
C PRO A 55 10.00 -3.83 -1.74
N ASN A 56 11.29 -3.59 -1.50
CA ASN A 56 11.76 -3.29 -0.14
C ASN A 56 11.32 -1.91 0.35
N MET A 57 10.96 -1.02 -0.54
CA MET A 57 10.51 0.33 -0.19
C MET A 57 9.06 0.34 0.28
N ILE A 58 8.28 -0.68 -0.07
CA ILE A 58 6.89 -0.80 0.38
C ILE A 58 6.88 -0.99 1.88
N CYS A 59 6.10 -0.17 2.57
CA CYS A 59 6.00 -0.21 4.03
C CYS A 59 4.85 -1.09 4.47
N LYS A 60 4.98 -1.70 5.64
CA LYS A 60 3.89 -2.46 6.24
C LYS A 60 3.47 -1.78 7.54
N VAL A 61 2.17 -1.53 7.68
CA VAL A 61 1.59 -0.90 8.87
C VAL A 61 0.43 -1.74 9.37
N ASP A 62 0.05 -1.53 10.63
CA ASP A 62 -1.14 -2.15 11.18
C ASP A 62 -2.34 -1.21 10.98
N MET A 63 -3.51 -1.63 11.45
CA MET A 63 -4.74 -0.85 11.26
C MET A 63 -4.76 0.43 12.08
N GLU A 64 -3.84 0.60 13.01
CA GLU A 64 -3.72 1.81 13.80
C GLU A 64 -2.68 2.78 13.23
N GLY A 65 -2.01 2.39 12.17
CA GLY A 65 -1.01 3.23 11.53
C GLY A 65 0.39 3.02 12.06
N ASN A 66 0.59 2.06 12.95
CA ASN A 66 1.92 1.76 13.45
C ASN A 66 2.74 1.03 12.40
N VAL A 67 3.99 1.43 12.25
CA VAL A 67 4.88 0.80 11.28
C VAL A 67 5.30 -0.56 11.79
N LEU A 68 5.00 -1.60 11.02
CA LEU A 68 5.38 -2.97 11.35
C LEU A 68 6.70 -3.34 10.68
N LYS A 69 6.93 -2.87 9.46
CA LYS A 69 8.16 -3.18 8.75
C LYS A 69 8.45 -2.13 7.67
N THR A 70 9.68 -1.69 7.61
CA THR A 70 10.19 -0.83 6.54
C THR A 70 11.62 -1.25 6.22
N ASP A 71 12.21 -0.61 5.22
CA ASP A 71 13.63 -0.82 4.92
C ASP A 71 14.54 0.02 5.83
N GLY A 72 13.96 0.72 6.80
CA GLY A 72 14.72 1.58 7.72
C GLY A 72 15.00 2.98 7.16
N ILE A 73 14.66 3.22 5.91
CA ILE A 73 14.93 4.49 5.24
C ILE A 73 13.62 5.18 4.84
N HIS A 74 12.71 4.44 4.23
CA HIS A 74 11.45 4.98 3.72
C HIS A 74 10.35 4.89 4.77
N LYS A 75 9.43 5.83 4.70
CA LYS A 75 8.30 5.91 5.65
C LYS A 75 6.99 5.85 4.87
N PRO A 76 5.93 5.33 5.47
CA PRO A 76 4.62 5.37 4.82
C PRO A 76 4.16 6.82 4.67
N SER A 77 3.38 7.07 3.61
CA SER A 77 2.78 8.36 3.40
C SER A 77 1.83 8.71 4.55
N SER A 78 1.72 9.99 4.88
CA SER A 78 0.75 10.43 5.88
C SER A 78 -0.70 10.14 5.46
N GLU A 79 -0.93 9.94 4.17
CA GLU A 79 -2.25 9.58 3.66
C GLU A 79 -2.70 8.19 4.09
N ILE A 80 -1.79 7.39 4.64
CA ILE A 80 -2.15 6.05 5.11
C ILE A 80 -3.29 6.09 6.13
N LYS A 81 -3.36 7.14 6.93
CA LYS A 81 -4.44 7.27 7.92
C LYS A 81 -5.81 7.31 7.25
N MET A 82 -5.92 7.98 6.12
CA MET A 82 -7.15 8.00 5.34
C MET A 82 -7.46 6.62 4.78
N HIS A 83 -6.45 5.92 4.25
CA HIS A 83 -6.62 4.56 3.75
C HIS A 83 -7.13 3.62 4.84
N LEU A 84 -6.56 3.74 6.04
CA LEU A 84 -6.96 2.89 7.16
C LEU A 84 -8.41 3.12 7.54
N ARG A 85 -8.89 4.36 7.49
CA ARG A 85 -10.30 4.65 7.76
C ARG A 85 -11.20 4.02 6.70
N VAL A 86 -10.80 4.09 5.44
CA VAL A 86 -11.55 3.47 4.36
C VAL A 86 -11.62 1.96 4.55
N TYR A 87 -10.50 1.34 4.90
CA TYR A 87 -10.47 -0.10 5.16
C TYR A 87 -11.38 -0.49 6.32
N THR A 88 -11.40 0.32 7.37
CA THR A 88 -12.25 0.04 8.52
C THR A 88 -13.73 0.04 8.12
N VAL A 89 -14.15 1.07 7.38
CA VAL A 89 -15.53 1.17 6.91
C VAL A 89 -15.83 0.07 5.90
N SER A 90 -14.95 -0.11 4.92
CA SER A 90 -15.15 -1.11 3.87
C SER A 90 -15.20 -2.52 4.43
N TYR A 91 -14.34 -2.82 5.41
CA TYR A 91 -14.36 -4.14 6.01
C TYR A 91 -15.73 -4.43 6.65
N THR A 92 -16.28 -3.43 7.32
CA THR A 92 -17.59 -3.57 7.95
C THR A 92 -18.69 -3.78 6.92
N HIS A 93 -18.64 -3.04 5.81
CA HIS A 93 -19.69 -3.09 4.79
C HIS A 93 -19.47 -4.17 3.76
N LEU A 94 -18.24 -4.39 3.34
CA LEU A 94 -17.93 -5.32 2.25
C LEU A 94 -17.65 -6.73 2.71
N ARG A 95 -17.63 -6.94 3.99
CA ARG A 95 -17.33 -8.25 4.55
C ARG A 95 -18.27 -9.33 4.02
N ALA A 96 -19.52 -8.98 3.81
CA ALA A 96 -20.50 -9.90 3.28
C ALA A 96 -20.27 -10.24 1.81
N HIS A 97 -19.55 -9.41 1.10
CA HIS A 97 -19.31 -9.60 -0.33
C HIS A 97 -17.99 -10.27 -0.63
N GLU A 98 -17.00 -10.06 0.19
CA GLU A 98 -15.68 -10.67 0.05
C GLU A 98 -15.08 -10.53 -1.33
N THR A 99 -15.22 -9.36 -1.93
CA THR A 99 -14.91 -9.18 -3.33
C THR A 99 -13.56 -8.52 -3.58
N LEU A 100 -12.60 -8.74 -2.82
CA LEU A 100 -11.30 -8.12 -3.10
C LEU A 100 -10.24 -9.13 -3.46
#